data_79b40d2c582196ea9cde296516d60651
#
_entry.id   79b40d2c582196ea9cde296516d60651
#
_cell.length_a   1.000
_cell.length_b   1.000
_cell.length_c   1.000
_cell.angle_alpha   90.00
_cell.angle_beta   90.00
_cell.angle_gamma   90.00
#
_symmetry.space_group_name_H-M   'P 1'
#
loop_
_entity.id
_entity.type
_entity.pdbx_description
1 polymer ?
#
loop_
_entity_poly.entity_id
_entity_poly.type
_entity_poly.pdbx_seq_one_letter_code
_entity_poly.pdbx_strand_id
1 'polypeptide(L)'
;MATFRTLAPTTRTALLADLEGLWQRFDELLAGLGPGDWSGKHGQHWTFTDVPYHLAYFDLDVIATAIRRGLNVPLREQVLRSEAEQDAWNEIKFTQRPADTTPQQCLEQMRSSRQAIRDAIAGLSEADLERPVFIPLVGLGWVSIRVALESCYSHTWNHFLQLRLWMKCNTPALSPEQNQRALSYFMTSFAENIDRTQATQTRLTVVMEFSGSGGGTWTLHVGGGTCRVSIGRPACADLVITQSPETFVKTRTGIQKPFLALLTGKIRVRGWRNLGTFGNLFPIQSLDFAPSPVWAFDLMMLAHADLLMQASAA
;
A
#
# COMPACT_ATOMS: atom_id res chain seq x y z
N MET A 1 16.40 -7.21 -1.54
CA MET A 1 15.87 -5.97 -2.12
C MET A 1 14.58 -6.32 -2.83
N ALA A 2 13.49 -5.82 -2.32
CA ALA A 2 12.18 -6.05 -2.91
C ALA A 2 12.10 -5.39 -4.30
N THR A 3 11.77 -6.16 -5.31
CA THR A 3 11.61 -5.65 -6.66
C THR A 3 10.13 -5.33 -6.93
N PHE A 4 9.62 -4.26 -6.33
CA PHE A 4 8.30 -3.68 -6.69
C PHE A 4 8.24 -3.22 -8.16
N ARG A 5 9.28 -3.51 -8.93
CA ARG A 5 9.68 -2.82 -10.16
C ARG A 5 8.97 -3.18 -11.43
N THR A 6 8.28 -4.27 -11.52
CA THR A 6 7.82 -4.70 -12.85
C THR A 6 6.55 -4.01 -13.34
N LEU A 7 5.87 -3.25 -12.46
CA LEU A 7 4.49 -2.81 -12.75
C LEU A 7 4.16 -1.39 -12.27
N ALA A 8 5.05 -0.73 -11.55
CA ALA A 8 4.93 0.68 -11.17
C ALA A 8 5.23 1.61 -12.35
N PRO A 9 4.80 2.87 -12.31
CA PRO A 9 5.26 3.86 -13.27
C PRO A 9 6.78 3.89 -13.30
N THR A 10 7.33 3.70 -14.47
CA THR A 10 8.78 3.57 -14.64
C THR A 10 9.50 4.90 -14.72
N THR A 11 8.77 6.01 -14.85
CA THR A 11 9.35 7.35 -15.03
C THR A 11 9.06 8.26 -13.84
N ARG A 12 9.98 9.15 -13.53
CA ARG A 12 9.84 10.21 -12.53
C ARG A 12 8.57 11.03 -12.76
N THR A 13 8.33 11.42 -14.00
CA THR A 13 7.15 12.23 -14.37
C THR A 13 5.87 11.51 -14.05
N ALA A 14 5.76 10.22 -14.34
CA ALA A 14 4.57 9.45 -14.02
C ALA A 14 4.37 9.24 -12.51
N LEU A 15 5.45 8.97 -11.76
CA LEU A 15 5.39 8.87 -10.29
C LEU A 15 4.93 10.19 -9.65
N LEU A 16 5.49 11.31 -10.14
CA LEU A 16 5.10 12.62 -9.64
C LEU A 16 3.64 12.95 -9.98
N ALA A 17 3.21 12.66 -11.21
CA ALA A 17 1.82 12.87 -11.62
C ALA A 17 0.82 12.08 -10.76
N ASP A 18 1.17 10.85 -10.38
CA ASP A 18 0.34 10.05 -9.49
C ASP A 18 0.27 10.63 -8.07
N LEU A 19 1.42 11.06 -7.52
CA LEU A 19 1.47 11.73 -6.22
C LEU A 19 0.63 13.00 -6.23
N GLU A 20 0.79 13.86 -7.24
CA GLU A 20 0.02 15.10 -7.39
C GLU A 20 -1.47 14.85 -7.49
N GLY A 21 -1.89 13.88 -8.30
CA GLY A 21 -3.29 13.50 -8.43
C GLY A 21 -3.88 12.96 -7.12
N LEU A 22 -3.09 12.24 -6.33
CA LEU A 22 -3.52 11.77 -5.01
C LEU A 22 -3.59 12.92 -4.01
N TRP A 23 -2.57 13.79 -3.96
CA TRP A 23 -2.56 14.95 -3.07
C TRP A 23 -3.71 15.91 -3.34
N GLN A 24 -4.05 16.14 -4.60
CA GLN A 24 -5.22 16.94 -4.96
C GLN A 24 -6.51 16.33 -4.41
N ARG A 25 -6.74 15.03 -4.65
CA ARG A 25 -7.92 14.33 -4.11
C ARG A 25 -7.98 14.33 -2.59
N PHE A 26 -6.81 14.26 -1.95
CA PHE A 26 -6.71 14.33 -0.50
C PHE A 26 -7.13 15.71 0.01
N ASP A 27 -6.65 16.78 -0.61
CA ASP A 27 -7.02 18.16 -0.26
C ASP A 27 -8.51 18.41 -0.51
N GLU A 28 -9.07 17.92 -1.62
CA GLU A 28 -10.50 17.99 -1.91
C GLU A 28 -11.34 17.27 -0.84
N LEU A 29 -10.90 16.10 -0.39
CA LEU A 29 -11.56 15.36 0.68
C LEU A 29 -11.58 16.16 1.98
N LEU A 30 -10.43 16.70 2.39
CA LEU A 30 -10.32 17.48 3.63
C LEU A 30 -11.08 18.81 3.57
N ALA A 31 -11.21 19.41 2.38
CA ALA A 31 -12.01 20.61 2.18
C ALA A 31 -13.51 20.39 2.42
N GLY A 32 -13.98 19.14 2.37
CA GLY A 32 -15.35 18.78 2.69
C GLY A 32 -15.65 18.71 4.20
N LEU A 33 -14.64 18.83 5.08
CA LEU A 33 -14.84 18.79 6.53
C LEU A 33 -15.34 20.12 7.08
N GLY A 34 -16.39 20.06 7.89
CA GLY A 34 -16.86 21.20 8.68
C GLY A 34 -15.98 21.49 9.89
N PRO A 35 -16.09 22.69 10.48
CA PRO A 35 -15.26 23.07 11.65
C PRO A 35 -15.32 22.10 12.82
N GLY A 36 -16.47 21.46 13.06
CA GLY A 36 -16.68 20.51 14.16
C GLY A 36 -16.11 19.11 13.91
N ASP A 37 -15.82 18.76 12.67
CA ASP A 37 -15.38 17.40 12.32
C ASP A 37 -13.92 17.16 12.73
N TRP A 38 -13.09 18.19 12.72
CA TRP A 38 -11.64 18.10 12.90
C TRP A 38 -11.19 17.50 14.24
N SER A 39 -11.95 17.71 15.31
CA SER A 39 -11.66 17.20 16.66
C SER A 39 -12.30 15.85 16.95
N GLY A 40 -13.15 15.37 16.06
CA GLY A 40 -13.81 14.07 16.21
C GLY A 40 -12.79 12.94 16.25
N LYS A 41 -12.84 12.10 17.29
CA LYS A 41 -12.00 10.89 17.37
C LYS A 41 -12.59 9.81 16.50
N HIS A 42 -11.74 9.24 15.65
CA HIS A 42 -12.05 8.13 14.79
C HIS A 42 -11.03 7.00 14.99
N GLY A 43 -11.50 5.77 14.99
CA GLY A 43 -10.66 4.64 15.37
C GLY A 43 -10.31 4.68 16.86
N GLN A 44 -9.15 4.11 17.22
CA GLN A 44 -8.78 4.01 18.63
C GLN A 44 -8.21 5.31 19.21
N HIS A 45 -7.53 6.14 18.40
CA HIS A 45 -6.74 7.26 18.97
C HIS A 45 -6.71 8.53 18.13
N TRP A 46 -6.96 8.51 16.82
CA TRP A 46 -6.69 9.62 15.90
C TRP A 46 -7.91 10.50 15.63
N THR A 47 -7.66 11.78 15.40
CA THR A 47 -8.63 12.77 14.90
C THR A 47 -8.35 13.08 13.43
N PHE A 48 -9.29 13.78 12.77
CA PHE A 48 -9.03 14.28 11.41
C PHE A 48 -7.84 15.24 11.36
N THR A 49 -7.55 15.97 12.43
CA THR A 49 -6.38 16.88 12.52
C THR A 49 -5.06 16.10 12.59
N ASP A 50 -5.06 14.92 13.18
CA ASP A 50 -3.84 14.11 13.34
C ASP A 50 -3.31 13.60 12.01
N VAL A 51 -4.19 13.32 11.05
CA VAL A 51 -3.80 12.76 9.75
C VAL A 51 -2.93 13.72 8.93
N PRO A 52 -3.34 14.97 8.62
CA PRO A 52 -2.47 15.89 7.88
C PRO A 52 -1.19 16.25 8.65
N TYR A 53 -1.23 16.30 9.98
CA TYR A 53 -0.03 16.49 10.80
C TYR A 53 0.93 15.30 10.64
N HIS A 54 0.42 14.08 10.72
CA HIS A 54 1.20 12.86 10.52
C HIS A 54 1.83 12.80 9.13
N LEU A 55 1.06 13.08 8.08
CA LEU A 55 1.59 13.11 6.72
C LEU A 55 2.66 14.19 6.56
N ALA A 56 2.50 15.34 7.21
CA ALA A 56 3.47 16.43 7.13
C ALA A 56 4.86 16.01 7.64
N TYR A 57 4.97 15.41 8.82
CA TYR A 57 6.27 15.00 9.33
C TYR A 57 6.80 13.75 8.62
N PHE A 58 5.93 12.84 8.17
CA PHE A 58 6.36 11.69 7.40
C PHE A 58 6.99 12.14 6.07
N ASP A 59 6.30 12.95 5.31
CA ASP A 59 6.77 13.43 4.01
C ASP A 59 8.07 14.24 4.14
N LEU A 60 8.18 15.10 5.18
CA LEU A 60 9.33 15.97 5.39
C LEU A 60 10.51 15.23 6.04
N ASP A 61 10.27 14.64 7.22
CA ASP A 61 11.33 14.08 8.07
C ASP A 61 11.84 12.74 7.54
N VAL A 62 10.95 11.95 6.93
CA VAL A 62 11.29 10.62 6.43
C VAL A 62 11.64 10.68 4.94
N ILE A 63 10.71 11.06 4.07
CA ILE A 63 10.88 10.92 2.63
C ILE A 63 11.79 12.02 2.04
N ALA A 64 11.41 13.29 2.17
CA ALA A 64 12.20 14.40 1.59
C ALA A 64 13.61 14.46 2.17
N THR A 65 13.75 14.21 3.47
CA THR A 65 15.04 14.18 4.14
C THR A 65 15.91 13.02 3.66
N ALA A 66 15.37 11.81 3.51
CA ALA A 66 16.13 10.68 2.98
C ALA A 66 16.62 10.93 1.55
N ILE A 67 15.77 11.51 0.68
CA ILE A 67 16.14 11.84 -0.70
C ILE A 67 17.25 12.90 -0.74
N ARG A 68 17.16 13.96 0.08
CA ARG A 68 18.16 15.05 0.12
C ARG A 68 19.50 14.59 0.68
N ARG A 69 19.49 13.77 1.71
CA ARG A 69 20.71 13.30 2.37
C ARG A 69 21.46 12.28 1.54
N GLY A 70 20.76 11.41 0.82
CA GLY A 70 21.39 10.36 0.00
C GLY A 70 22.26 9.41 0.84
N LEU A 71 23.34 8.89 0.21
CA LEU A 71 24.25 7.90 0.81
C LEU A 71 25.19 8.42 1.90
N ASN A 72 25.33 9.73 2.07
CA ASN A 72 26.44 10.35 2.80
C ASN A 72 26.18 10.60 4.29
N VAL A 73 25.11 10.10 4.86
CA VAL A 73 24.79 10.32 6.28
C VAL A 73 25.00 9.05 7.08
N PRO A 74 25.85 9.09 8.14
CA PRO A 74 25.95 7.98 9.07
C PRO A 74 24.58 7.72 9.69
N LEU A 75 24.16 6.46 9.71
CA LEU A 75 22.93 5.99 10.34
C LEU A 75 23.03 6.18 11.85
N ARG A 76 22.72 7.36 12.35
CA ARG A 76 22.51 7.63 13.77
C ARG A 76 21.04 7.52 14.18
N GLU A 77 20.16 7.39 13.20
CA GLU A 77 18.73 7.30 13.44
C GLU A 77 18.34 5.86 13.80
N GLN A 78 17.48 5.76 14.79
CA GLN A 78 16.97 4.48 15.26
C GLN A 78 16.14 3.86 14.16
N VAL A 79 16.52 2.67 13.71
CA VAL A 79 15.70 1.87 12.81
C VAL A 79 14.50 1.35 13.58
N LEU A 80 13.29 1.69 13.14
CA LEU A 80 12.08 1.12 13.69
C LEU A 80 11.99 -0.35 13.25
N ARG A 81 11.97 -1.26 14.21
CA ARG A 81 12.07 -2.71 13.98
C ARG A 81 10.75 -3.43 14.10
N SER A 82 9.76 -2.77 14.67
CA SER A 82 8.43 -3.31 14.89
C SER A 82 7.36 -2.23 14.75
N GLU A 83 6.14 -2.66 14.55
CA GLU A 83 4.95 -1.80 14.52
C GLU A 83 4.80 -1.04 15.84
N ALA A 84 5.03 -1.70 16.96
CA ALA A 84 4.97 -1.06 18.28
C ALA A 84 5.99 0.10 18.43
N GLU A 85 7.20 -0.04 17.85
CA GLU A 85 8.17 1.06 17.82
C GLU A 85 7.72 2.19 16.90
N GLN A 86 7.06 1.87 15.78
CA GLN A 86 6.50 2.87 14.87
C GLN A 86 5.33 3.61 15.51
N ASP A 87 4.44 2.92 16.20
CA ASP A 87 3.35 3.54 16.94
C ASP A 87 3.88 4.44 18.07
N ALA A 88 4.84 3.97 18.83
CA ALA A 88 5.49 4.77 19.87
C ALA A 88 6.17 6.02 19.28
N TRP A 89 6.78 5.92 18.09
CA TRP A 89 7.36 7.06 17.40
C TRP A 89 6.29 8.05 16.95
N ASN A 90 5.16 7.58 16.42
CA ASN A 90 4.01 8.43 16.08
C ASN A 90 3.48 9.16 17.31
N GLU A 91 3.31 8.48 18.45
CA GLU A 91 2.85 9.09 19.71
C GLU A 91 3.82 10.20 20.18
N ILE A 92 5.13 9.96 20.09
CA ILE A 92 6.13 11.02 20.40
C ILE A 92 5.92 12.22 19.48
N LYS A 93 5.73 12.02 18.17
CA LYS A 93 5.48 13.11 17.22
C LYS A 93 4.19 13.87 17.54
N PHE A 94 3.12 13.17 17.90
CA PHE A 94 1.87 13.82 18.30
C PHE A 94 2.03 14.64 19.59
N THR A 95 2.78 14.16 20.58
CA THR A 95 3.05 14.92 21.82
C THR A 95 3.92 16.15 21.59
N GLN A 96 4.71 16.17 20.51
CA GLN A 96 5.52 17.33 20.11
C GLN A 96 4.70 18.40 19.38
N ARG A 97 3.49 18.09 18.95
CA ARG A 97 2.60 19.07 18.33
C ARG A 97 2.16 20.11 19.37
N PRO A 98 2.36 21.41 19.13
CA PRO A 98 1.83 22.45 20.01
C PRO A 98 0.32 22.28 20.23
N ALA A 99 -0.13 22.46 21.48
CA ALA A 99 -1.53 22.22 21.86
C ALA A 99 -2.52 23.15 21.14
N ASP A 100 -2.05 24.31 20.71
CA ASP A 100 -2.82 25.32 19.99
C ASP A 100 -2.75 25.18 18.46
N THR A 101 -2.13 24.11 17.95
CA THR A 101 -2.04 23.85 16.50
C THR A 101 -3.43 23.65 15.92
N THR A 102 -3.80 24.53 15.02
CA THR A 102 -5.07 24.47 14.32
C THR A 102 -5.06 23.47 13.16
N PRO A 103 -6.21 22.94 12.73
CA PRO A 103 -6.31 22.12 11.52
C PRO A 103 -5.71 22.80 10.28
N GLN A 104 -5.92 24.11 10.14
CA GLN A 104 -5.38 24.88 9.02
C GLN A 104 -3.85 24.88 9.02
N GLN A 105 -3.21 25.03 10.17
CA GLN A 105 -1.74 24.93 10.28
C GLN A 105 -1.24 23.53 9.93
N CYS A 106 -1.95 22.47 10.31
CA CYS A 106 -1.59 21.10 9.90
C CYS A 106 -1.70 20.92 8.38
N LEU A 107 -2.72 21.48 7.74
CA LEU A 107 -2.86 21.45 6.27
C LEU A 107 -1.73 22.21 5.57
N GLU A 108 -1.34 23.38 6.09
CA GLU A 108 -0.24 24.17 5.56
C GLU A 108 1.10 23.43 5.70
N GLN A 109 1.35 22.81 6.85
CA GLN A 109 2.53 21.97 7.07
C GLN A 109 2.57 20.78 6.09
N MET A 110 1.44 20.10 5.89
CA MET A 110 1.33 19.00 4.92
C MET A 110 1.62 19.47 3.48
N ARG A 111 1.09 20.61 3.06
CA ARG A 111 1.37 21.19 1.74
C ARG A 111 2.83 21.59 1.58
N SER A 112 3.43 22.15 2.64
CA SER A 112 4.84 22.49 2.67
C SER A 112 5.73 21.25 2.58
N SER A 113 5.39 20.16 3.26
CA SER A 113 6.15 18.91 3.18
C SER A 113 6.09 18.27 1.79
N ARG A 114 4.95 18.34 1.13
CA ARG A 114 4.80 17.89 -0.28
C ARG A 114 5.66 18.74 -1.22
N GLN A 115 5.74 20.06 -0.97
CA GLN A 115 6.66 20.93 -1.72
C GLN A 115 8.12 20.52 -1.48
N ALA A 116 8.48 20.16 -0.25
CA ALA A 116 9.82 19.67 0.04
C ALA A 116 10.18 18.37 -0.72
N ILE A 117 9.21 17.49 -0.96
CA ILE A 117 9.40 16.31 -1.83
C ILE A 117 9.62 16.75 -3.28
N ARG A 118 8.79 17.66 -3.82
CA ARG A 118 8.95 18.18 -5.19
C ARG A 118 10.35 18.76 -5.39
N ASP A 119 10.79 19.59 -4.43
CA ASP A 119 12.12 20.22 -4.47
C ASP A 119 13.25 19.18 -4.39
N ALA A 120 13.06 18.14 -3.57
CA ALA A 120 14.06 17.09 -3.42
C ALA A 120 14.26 16.27 -4.71
N ILE A 121 13.24 16.17 -5.56
CA ILE A 121 13.29 15.38 -6.80
C ILE A 121 13.41 16.21 -8.09
N ALA A 122 13.29 17.53 -8.00
CA ALA A 122 13.22 18.41 -9.18
C ALA A 122 14.43 18.27 -10.11
N GLY A 123 15.63 18.12 -9.55
CA GLY A 123 16.88 18.00 -10.29
C GLY A 123 17.32 16.57 -10.60
N LEU A 124 16.53 15.55 -10.24
CA LEU A 124 16.91 14.15 -10.41
C LEU A 124 16.66 13.68 -11.84
N SER A 125 17.60 12.94 -12.39
CA SER A 125 17.41 12.16 -13.62
C SER A 125 16.66 10.86 -13.34
N GLU A 126 16.23 10.15 -14.37
CA GLU A 126 15.63 8.81 -14.22
C GLU A 126 16.61 7.82 -13.55
N ALA A 127 17.89 7.91 -13.88
CA ALA A 127 18.93 7.07 -13.28
C ALA A 127 19.11 7.37 -11.79
N ASP A 128 18.93 8.64 -11.37
CA ASP A 128 19.03 9.02 -9.97
C ASP A 128 17.94 8.40 -9.11
N LEU A 129 16.79 8.05 -9.67
CA LEU A 129 15.71 7.36 -8.93
C LEU A 129 16.14 5.99 -8.39
N GLU A 130 17.19 5.42 -8.95
CA GLU A 130 17.73 4.14 -8.51
C GLU A 130 18.80 4.27 -7.42
N ARG A 131 19.18 5.51 -7.06
CA ARG A 131 20.11 5.74 -5.95
C ARG A 131 19.51 5.25 -4.64
N PRO A 132 20.30 4.55 -3.82
CA PRO A 132 19.83 4.08 -2.53
C PRO A 132 19.68 5.24 -1.54
N VAL A 133 18.61 5.19 -0.77
CA VAL A 133 18.33 6.04 0.40
C VAL A 133 17.88 5.17 1.55
N PHE A 134 18.03 5.66 2.76
CA PHE A 134 17.62 4.92 3.94
C PHE A 134 16.30 5.47 4.50
N ILE A 135 15.32 4.58 4.62
CA ILE A 135 14.02 4.89 5.23
C ILE A 135 13.94 4.14 6.57
N PRO A 136 13.88 4.83 7.72
CA PRO A 136 13.95 4.22 9.05
C PRO A 136 12.64 3.56 9.49
N LEU A 137 11.87 3.02 8.57
CA LEU A 137 10.57 2.40 8.84
C LEU A 137 10.63 0.88 8.73
N VAL A 138 9.69 0.23 9.43
CA VAL A 138 9.53 -1.22 9.39
C VAL A 138 9.39 -1.70 7.95
N GLY A 139 10.20 -2.68 7.58
CA GLY A 139 10.15 -3.33 6.26
C GLY A 139 10.80 -2.56 5.11
N LEU A 140 11.30 -1.33 5.31
CA LEU A 140 11.93 -0.52 4.26
C LEU A 140 13.48 -0.55 4.33
N GLY A 141 14.09 0.14 5.26
CA GLY A 141 15.56 0.20 5.33
C GLY A 141 16.19 0.87 4.11
N TRP A 142 17.21 0.23 3.53
CA TRP A 142 17.84 0.71 2.29
C TRP A 142 16.98 0.38 1.07
N VAL A 143 16.46 1.42 0.43
CA VAL A 143 15.60 1.35 -0.76
C VAL A 143 16.07 2.36 -1.79
N SER A 144 15.60 2.26 -3.05
CA SER A 144 15.84 3.30 -4.04
C SER A 144 14.95 4.54 -3.78
N ILE A 145 15.35 5.71 -4.31
CA ILE A 145 14.49 6.91 -4.29
C ILE A 145 13.11 6.61 -4.90
N ARG A 146 13.07 5.80 -5.96
CA ARG A 146 11.82 5.33 -6.56
C ARG A 146 10.92 4.67 -5.53
N VAL A 147 11.43 3.70 -4.79
CA VAL A 147 10.69 2.99 -3.74
C VAL A 147 10.28 3.94 -2.61
N ALA A 148 11.11 4.92 -2.26
CA ALA A 148 10.76 5.94 -1.28
C ALA A 148 9.54 6.77 -1.73
N LEU A 149 9.48 7.16 -3.02
CA LEU A 149 8.34 7.90 -3.59
C LEU A 149 7.08 7.01 -3.70
N GLU A 150 7.24 5.75 -4.10
CA GLU A 150 6.15 4.77 -4.10
C GLU A 150 5.60 4.55 -2.68
N SER A 151 6.49 4.57 -1.69
CA SER A 151 6.13 4.50 -0.28
C SER A 151 5.33 5.73 0.18
N CYS A 152 5.75 6.92 -0.22
CA CYS A 152 5.00 8.14 0.03
C CYS A 152 3.59 8.07 -0.57
N TYR A 153 3.48 7.62 -1.82
CA TYR A 153 2.18 7.42 -2.48
C TYR A 153 1.30 6.44 -1.70
N SER A 154 1.83 5.27 -1.39
CA SER A 154 1.09 4.22 -0.69
C SER A 154 0.65 4.67 0.71
N HIS A 155 1.53 5.36 1.45
CA HIS A 155 1.21 5.89 2.78
C HIS A 155 0.10 6.95 2.72
N THR A 156 0.19 7.91 1.79
CA THR A 156 -0.87 8.90 1.56
C THR A 156 -2.19 8.24 1.18
N TRP A 157 -2.17 7.20 0.32
CA TRP A 157 -3.35 6.41 -0.03
C TRP A 157 -4.00 5.76 1.18
N ASN A 158 -3.23 5.17 2.08
CA ASN A 158 -3.75 4.57 3.29
C ASN A 158 -4.59 5.58 4.09
N HIS A 159 -4.01 6.74 4.35
CA HIS A 159 -4.70 7.77 5.10
C HIS A 159 -5.88 8.40 4.33
N PHE A 160 -5.78 8.51 3.02
CA PHE A 160 -6.92 8.91 2.18
C PHE A 160 -8.12 7.97 2.35
N LEU A 161 -7.88 6.68 2.35
CA LEU A 161 -8.93 5.69 2.54
C LEU A 161 -9.46 5.66 3.98
N GLN A 162 -8.57 5.78 4.95
CA GLN A 162 -8.94 5.90 6.35
C GLN A 162 -9.91 7.08 6.57
N LEU A 163 -9.57 8.26 6.01
CA LEU A 163 -10.45 9.43 6.08
C LEU A 163 -11.79 9.19 5.39
N ARG A 164 -11.77 8.58 4.21
CA ARG A 164 -13.02 8.24 3.49
C ARG A 164 -13.91 7.31 4.28
N LEU A 165 -13.34 6.31 4.93
CA LEU A 165 -14.07 5.41 5.83
C LEU A 165 -14.69 6.18 7.00
N TRP A 166 -13.92 7.07 7.62
CA TRP A 166 -14.41 7.89 8.72
C TRP A 166 -15.53 8.84 8.29
N MET A 167 -15.42 9.41 7.11
CA MET A 167 -16.43 10.30 6.52
C MET A 167 -17.59 9.55 5.87
N LYS A 168 -17.55 8.23 5.79
CA LYS A 168 -18.55 7.40 5.09
C LYS A 168 -18.79 7.87 3.64
N CYS A 169 -17.72 8.28 2.97
CA CYS A 169 -17.80 8.77 1.60
C CYS A 169 -17.93 7.65 0.58
N ASN A 170 -18.66 7.91 -0.48
CA ASN A 170 -18.67 7.05 -1.66
C ASN A 170 -17.40 7.24 -2.48
N THR A 171 -16.70 6.15 -2.86
CA THR A 171 -15.52 6.20 -3.71
C THR A 171 -15.88 5.99 -5.17
N PRO A 172 -15.43 6.83 -6.10
CA PRO A 172 -15.58 6.52 -7.52
C PRO A 172 -14.87 5.21 -7.85
N ALA A 173 -15.49 4.39 -8.69
CA ALA A 173 -14.88 3.17 -9.18
C ALA A 173 -13.53 3.47 -9.84
N LEU A 174 -12.54 2.63 -9.57
CA LEU A 174 -11.26 2.71 -10.27
C LEU A 174 -11.47 2.47 -11.77
N SER A 175 -10.71 3.18 -12.61
CA SER A 175 -10.67 2.85 -14.03
C SER A 175 -10.11 1.44 -14.24
N PRO A 176 -10.36 0.81 -15.41
CA PRO A 176 -9.77 -0.48 -15.73
C PRO A 176 -8.23 -0.48 -15.59
N GLU A 177 -7.57 0.60 -16.02
CA GLU A 177 -6.12 0.75 -15.94
C GLU A 177 -5.65 0.87 -14.49
N GLN A 178 -6.36 1.63 -13.65
CA GLN A 178 -6.07 1.74 -12.22
C GLN A 178 -6.26 0.39 -11.52
N ASN A 179 -7.33 -0.35 -11.84
CA ASN A 179 -7.54 -1.70 -11.32
C ASN A 179 -6.40 -2.66 -11.72
N GLN A 180 -6.04 -2.67 -13.00
CA GLN A 180 -4.97 -3.52 -13.50
C GLN A 180 -3.63 -3.20 -12.84
N ARG A 181 -3.35 -1.92 -12.67
CA ARG A 181 -2.16 -1.44 -11.98
C ARG A 181 -2.15 -1.88 -10.52
N ALA A 182 -3.26 -1.71 -9.81
CA ALA A 182 -3.40 -2.14 -8.43
C ALA A 182 -3.23 -3.66 -8.27
N LEU A 183 -3.86 -4.46 -9.12
CA LEU A 183 -3.67 -5.92 -9.13
C LEU A 183 -2.22 -6.33 -9.38
N SER A 184 -1.53 -5.59 -10.22
CA SER A 184 -0.11 -5.81 -10.51
C SER A 184 0.76 -5.61 -9.27
N TYR A 185 0.51 -4.54 -8.51
CA TYR A 185 1.15 -4.32 -7.22
C TYR A 185 0.82 -5.44 -6.23
N PHE A 186 -0.45 -5.84 -6.14
CA PHE A 186 -0.85 -6.93 -5.27
C PHE A 186 -0.13 -8.24 -5.60
N MET A 187 -0.03 -8.57 -6.87
CA MET A 187 0.63 -9.82 -7.26
C MET A 187 2.12 -9.80 -6.93
N THR A 188 2.80 -8.68 -7.12
CA THR A 188 4.21 -8.54 -6.77
C THR A 188 4.41 -8.66 -5.26
N SER A 189 3.67 -7.89 -4.46
CA SER A 189 3.75 -7.94 -3.00
C SER A 189 3.32 -9.29 -2.45
N PHE A 190 2.33 -9.92 -3.06
CA PHE A 190 1.89 -11.25 -2.71
C PHE A 190 3.02 -12.28 -2.85
N ALA A 191 3.82 -12.17 -3.91
CA ALA A 191 4.98 -13.03 -4.12
C ALA A 191 6.09 -12.80 -3.09
N GLU A 192 6.28 -11.56 -2.65
CA GLU A 192 7.31 -11.20 -1.67
C GLU A 192 6.99 -11.68 -0.25
N ASN A 193 5.68 -11.82 0.05
CA ASN A 193 5.16 -12.30 1.34
C ASN A 193 5.05 -13.81 1.47
N ILE A 194 5.63 -14.55 0.56
CA ILE A 194 5.60 -15.99 0.64
C ILE A 194 6.29 -16.49 1.93
N ASP A 195 5.71 -17.49 2.57
CA ASP A 195 6.42 -18.25 3.60
C ASP A 195 7.64 -18.93 2.96
N ARG A 196 8.82 -18.34 3.17
CA ARG A 196 10.07 -18.78 2.54
C ARG A 196 10.48 -20.17 3.00
N THR A 197 10.16 -20.53 4.24
CA THR A 197 10.50 -21.86 4.79
C THR A 197 9.73 -22.93 4.03
N GLN A 198 8.43 -22.76 3.86
CA GLN A 198 7.60 -23.67 3.10
C GLN A 198 7.92 -23.63 1.61
N ALA A 199 8.21 -22.46 1.04
CA ALA A 199 8.57 -22.28 -0.35
C ALA A 199 9.88 -23.00 -0.74
N THR A 200 10.80 -23.23 0.20
CA THR A 200 12.02 -23.98 -0.06
C THR A 200 11.74 -25.44 -0.42
N GLN A 201 10.70 -26.02 0.17
CA GLN A 201 10.32 -27.43 -0.02
C GLN A 201 9.17 -27.61 -1.05
N THR A 202 8.63 -26.51 -1.55
CA THR A 202 7.45 -26.52 -2.40
C THR A 202 7.81 -26.09 -3.82
N ARG A 203 7.28 -26.80 -4.82
CA ARG A 203 7.20 -26.32 -6.20
C ARG A 203 5.74 -26.23 -6.59
N LEU A 204 5.30 -25.04 -6.97
CA LEU A 204 3.90 -24.79 -7.28
C LEU A 204 3.78 -23.68 -8.34
N THR A 205 3.03 -23.95 -9.39
CA THR A 205 2.66 -22.94 -10.39
C THR A 205 1.19 -22.59 -10.22
N VAL A 206 0.93 -21.37 -9.78
CA VAL A 206 -0.44 -20.89 -9.54
C VAL A 206 -0.81 -19.84 -10.56
N VAL A 207 -1.96 -19.99 -11.18
CA VAL A 207 -2.55 -18.99 -12.06
C VAL A 207 -3.67 -18.27 -11.32
N MET A 208 -3.56 -16.96 -11.24
CA MET A 208 -4.59 -16.06 -10.72
C MET A 208 -5.27 -15.39 -11.91
N GLU A 209 -6.52 -15.73 -12.18
CA GLU A 209 -7.32 -15.13 -13.24
C GLU A 209 -8.34 -14.17 -12.63
N PHE A 210 -8.24 -12.90 -12.99
CA PHE A 210 -9.20 -11.89 -12.56
C PHE A 210 -10.11 -11.51 -13.72
N SER A 211 -11.39 -11.84 -13.59
CA SER A 211 -12.42 -11.55 -14.58
C SER A 211 -13.04 -10.16 -14.35
N GLY A 212 -13.43 -9.50 -15.44
CA GLY A 212 -14.09 -8.20 -15.41
C GLY A 212 -13.13 -7.02 -15.73
N SER A 213 -13.65 -5.80 -15.58
CA SER A 213 -12.96 -4.58 -15.94
C SER A 213 -11.67 -4.41 -15.12
N GLY A 214 -10.54 -4.18 -15.78
CA GLY A 214 -9.23 -4.07 -15.15
C GLY A 214 -8.69 -5.37 -14.57
N GLY A 215 -9.29 -6.50 -14.90
CA GLY A 215 -8.77 -7.82 -14.58
C GLY A 215 -7.54 -8.19 -15.41
N GLY A 216 -7.15 -9.44 -15.35
CA GLY A 216 -5.99 -9.97 -16.07
C GLY A 216 -5.59 -11.32 -15.52
N THR A 217 -4.48 -11.86 -16.02
CA THR A 217 -3.95 -13.15 -15.60
C THR A 217 -2.52 -13.01 -15.14
N TRP A 218 -2.23 -13.49 -13.95
CA TRP A 218 -0.89 -13.55 -13.37
C TRP A 218 -0.54 -14.98 -13.02
N THR A 219 0.73 -15.30 -13.16
CA THR A 219 1.26 -16.60 -12.77
C THR A 219 2.28 -16.44 -11.67
N LEU A 220 2.09 -17.17 -10.59
CA LEU A 220 3.00 -17.29 -9.45
C LEU A 220 3.81 -18.57 -9.59
N HIS A 221 5.13 -18.46 -9.72
CA HIS A 221 6.04 -19.59 -9.78
C HIS A 221 6.77 -19.70 -8.44
N VAL A 222 6.38 -20.68 -7.64
CA VAL A 222 6.99 -20.95 -6.32
C VAL A 222 8.04 -22.03 -6.45
N GLY A 223 9.20 -21.80 -5.87
CA GLY A 223 10.29 -22.77 -5.78
C GLY A 223 11.57 -22.17 -5.23
N GLY A 224 12.39 -23.00 -4.57
CA GLY A 224 13.68 -22.59 -4.02
C GLY A 224 13.59 -21.44 -3.00
N GLY A 225 12.53 -21.41 -2.19
CA GLY A 225 12.33 -20.39 -1.16
C GLY A 225 11.84 -19.04 -1.68
N THR A 226 11.44 -18.95 -2.96
CA THR A 226 11.02 -17.71 -3.59
C THR A 226 9.72 -17.87 -4.37
N CYS A 227 9.06 -16.75 -4.67
CA CYS A 227 7.98 -16.69 -5.63
C CYS A 227 8.30 -15.65 -6.70
N ARG A 228 8.14 -16.02 -7.95
CA ARG A 228 8.27 -15.12 -9.09
C ARG A 228 6.92 -14.92 -9.74
N VAL A 229 6.56 -13.67 -10.02
CA VAL A 229 5.33 -13.31 -10.73
C VAL A 229 5.64 -13.05 -12.20
N SER A 230 4.74 -13.53 -13.06
CA SER A 230 4.72 -13.16 -14.48
C SER A 230 3.29 -12.88 -14.92
N ILE A 231 3.13 -12.01 -15.92
CA ILE A 231 1.83 -11.75 -16.56
C ILE A 231 1.57 -12.85 -17.59
N GLY A 232 0.31 -13.28 -17.67
CA GLY A 232 -0.12 -14.29 -18.62
C GLY A 232 -0.25 -15.67 -17.99
N ARG A 233 -0.66 -16.65 -18.83
CA ARG A 233 -0.91 -18.03 -18.42
C ARG A 233 0.16 -18.95 -18.98
N PRO A 234 0.76 -19.84 -18.18
CA PRO A 234 1.71 -20.84 -18.65
C PRO A 234 0.95 -21.99 -19.31
N ALA A 235 1.68 -22.86 -20.02
CA ALA A 235 1.13 -24.06 -20.65
C ALA A 235 0.51 -25.03 -19.62
N CYS A 236 1.10 -25.11 -18.43
CA CYS A 236 0.64 -25.95 -17.33
C CYS A 236 0.57 -25.14 -16.02
N ALA A 237 -0.43 -25.42 -15.21
CA ALA A 237 -0.59 -24.85 -13.88
C ALA A 237 -1.09 -25.94 -12.91
N ASP A 238 -0.53 -25.94 -11.70
CA ASP A 238 -0.91 -26.86 -10.62
C ASP A 238 -2.20 -26.41 -9.94
N LEU A 239 -2.42 -25.08 -9.90
CA LEU A 239 -3.57 -24.45 -9.31
C LEU A 239 -4.02 -23.27 -10.17
N VAL A 240 -5.30 -23.16 -10.44
CA VAL A 240 -5.91 -22.00 -11.11
C VAL A 240 -7.02 -21.47 -10.21
N ILE A 241 -6.94 -20.19 -9.87
CA ILE A 241 -7.94 -19.48 -9.08
C ILE A 241 -8.52 -18.37 -9.95
N THR A 242 -9.81 -18.44 -10.22
CA THR A 242 -10.54 -17.45 -11.02
C THR A 242 -11.52 -16.70 -10.13
N GLN A 243 -11.46 -15.38 -10.12
CA GLN A 243 -12.33 -14.50 -9.34
C GLN A 243 -12.36 -13.11 -9.93
N SER A 244 -13.24 -12.23 -9.43
CA SER A 244 -13.14 -10.78 -9.76
C SER A 244 -12.07 -10.11 -8.90
N PRO A 245 -11.50 -8.95 -9.35
CA PRO A 245 -10.64 -8.10 -8.51
C PRO A 245 -11.30 -7.79 -7.16
N GLU A 246 -12.56 -7.45 -7.18
CA GLU A 246 -13.39 -7.19 -6.00
C GLU A 246 -13.41 -8.38 -5.02
N THR A 247 -13.72 -9.57 -5.50
CA THR A 247 -13.76 -10.76 -4.65
C THR A 247 -12.40 -11.04 -4.02
N PHE A 248 -11.31 -10.88 -4.80
CA PHE A 248 -9.95 -11.04 -4.31
C PHE A 248 -9.67 -10.10 -3.14
N VAL A 249 -9.95 -8.81 -3.32
CA VAL A 249 -9.71 -7.82 -2.27
C VAL A 249 -10.55 -8.12 -1.04
N LYS A 250 -11.86 -8.36 -1.18
CA LYS A 250 -12.74 -8.71 -0.04
C LYS A 250 -12.26 -9.93 0.74
N THR A 251 -11.73 -10.91 0.05
CA THR A 251 -11.24 -12.13 0.73
C THR A 251 -9.88 -11.91 1.39
N ARG A 252 -8.98 -11.13 0.77
CA ARG A 252 -7.66 -10.80 1.33
C ARG A 252 -7.77 -9.86 2.52
N THR A 253 -8.74 -8.96 2.51
CA THR A 253 -9.00 -8.02 3.61
C THR A 253 -9.87 -8.59 4.73
N GLY A 254 -10.30 -9.85 4.62
CA GLY A 254 -11.15 -10.48 5.64
C GLY A 254 -12.62 -10.01 5.64
N ILE A 255 -13.00 -9.06 4.76
CA ILE A 255 -14.40 -8.59 4.61
C ILE A 255 -15.30 -9.74 4.17
N GLN A 256 -14.77 -10.65 3.35
CA GLN A 256 -15.48 -11.86 2.93
C GLN A 256 -14.64 -13.10 3.24
N LYS A 257 -15.25 -14.10 3.92
CA LYS A 257 -14.57 -15.37 4.16
C LYS A 257 -14.32 -16.09 2.82
N PRO A 258 -13.08 -16.52 2.51
CA PRO A 258 -12.75 -17.21 1.25
C PRO A 258 -13.63 -18.44 1.01
N PHE A 259 -13.95 -19.19 2.05
CA PHE A 259 -14.82 -20.36 1.98
C PHE A 259 -16.24 -20.01 1.47
N LEU A 260 -16.81 -18.89 1.95
CA LEU A 260 -18.12 -18.42 1.47
C LEU A 260 -18.06 -17.96 0.01
N ALA A 261 -16.94 -17.33 -0.39
CA ALA A 261 -16.74 -16.93 -1.78
C ALA A 261 -16.63 -18.15 -2.72
N LEU A 262 -16.03 -19.25 -2.26
CA LEU A 262 -15.99 -20.52 -2.96
C LEU A 262 -17.38 -21.15 -3.07
N LEU A 263 -18.10 -21.25 -1.96
CA LEU A 263 -19.46 -21.83 -1.95
C LEU A 263 -20.44 -21.06 -2.83
N THR A 264 -20.30 -19.75 -2.90
CA THR A 264 -21.16 -18.89 -3.73
C THR A 264 -20.69 -18.76 -5.18
N GLY A 265 -19.64 -19.49 -5.59
CA GLY A 265 -19.11 -19.46 -6.95
C GLY A 265 -18.38 -18.18 -7.35
N LYS A 266 -18.17 -17.25 -6.42
CA LYS A 266 -17.37 -16.01 -6.63
C LYS A 266 -15.89 -16.30 -6.82
N ILE A 267 -15.40 -17.39 -6.22
CA ILE A 267 -14.08 -17.96 -6.48
C ILE A 267 -14.29 -19.33 -7.12
N ARG A 268 -13.59 -19.56 -8.22
CA ARG A 268 -13.53 -20.89 -8.88
C ARG A 268 -12.11 -21.42 -8.80
N VAL A 269 -11.97 -22.69 -8.47
CA VAL A 269 -10.66 -23.31 -8.28
C VAL A 269 -10.57 -24.57 -9.14
N ARG A 270 -9.45 -24.68 -9.85
CA ARG A 270 -9.03 -25.91 -10.50
C ARG A 270 -7.68 -26.32 -9.92
N GLY A 271 -7.50 -27.59 -9.60
CA GLY A 271 -6.31 -28.05 -8.86
C GLY A 271 -6.49 -28.00 -7.34
N TRP A 272 -7.67 -28.33 -6.84
CA TRP A 272 -8.08 -28.28 -5.43
C TRP A 272 -7.08 -28.89 -4.44
N ARG A 273 -6.35 -29.93 -4.87
CA ARG A 273 -5.35 -30.60 -4.01
C ARG A 273 -4.25 -29.65 -3.56
N ASN A 274 -3.98 -28.61 -4.34
CA ASN A 274 -2.93 -27.63 -4.08
C ASN A 274 -3.43 -26.37 -3.34
N LEU A 275 -4.75 -26.28 -3.08
CA LEU A 275 -5.32 -25.07 -2.44
C LEU A 275 -4.82 -24.90 -0.98
N GLY A 276 -4.70 -26.00 -0.23
CA GLY A 276 -4.16 -25.96 1.12
C GLY A 276 -2.69 -25.52 1.13
N THR A 277 -1.88 -26.08 0.23
CA THR A 277 -0.47 -25.67 0.05
C THR A 277 -0.38 -24.18 -0.31
N PHE A 278 -1.24 -23.71 -1.20
CA PHE A 278 -1.30 -22.28 -1.55
C PHE A 278 -1.66 -21.41 -0.33
N GLY A 279 -2.66 -21.81 0.46
CA GLY A 279 -3.04 -21.07 1.67
C GLY A 279 -1.92 -20.99 2.72
N ASN A 280 -1.14 -22.05 2.86
CA ASN A 280 0.01 -22.08 3.77
C ASN A 280 1.19 -21.21 3.26
N LEU A 281 1.43 -21.20 1.95
CA LEU A 281 2.47 -20.39 1.33
C LEU A 281 2.15 -18.89 1.38
N PHE A 282 0.87 -18.54 1.30
CA PHE A 282 0.37 -17.18 1.22
C PHE A 282 -0.71 -16.93 2.28
N PRO A 283 -0.35 -16.87 3.56
CA PRO A 283 -1.32 -16.69 4.64
C PRO A 283 -2.12 -15.39 4.44
N ILE A 284 -3.41 -15.47 4.74
CA ILE A 284 -4.28 -14.30 4.78
C ILE A 284 -3.94 -13.53 6.05
N GLN A 285 -3.47 -12.32 5.90
CA GLN A 285 -3.27 -11.42 7.03
C GLN A 285 -4.60 -10.78 7.41
N SER A 286 -4.87 -10.67 8.71
CA SER A 286 -6.01 -9.91 9.18
C SER A 286 -5.75 -8.42 8.98
N LEU A 287 -6.81 -7.67 8.65
CA LEU A 287 -6.79 -6.21 8.67
C LEU A 287 -6.88 -5.67 10.11
N ASP A 288 -6.01 -6.07 11.00
CA ASP A 288 -5.67 -5.19 12.07
C ASP A 288 -4.77 -4.12 11.44
N PHE A 289 -5.14 -2.86 11.55
CA PHE A 289 -4.50 -1.69 10.93
C PHE A 289 -3.05 -1.49 11.39
N ALA A 290 -2.40 -2.54 11.79
CA ALA A 290 -1.01 -2.58 12.08
C ALA A 290 -0.23 -2.62 10.75
N PRO A 291 0.74 -1.72 10.54
CA PRO A 291 1.57 -1.76 9.34
C PRO A 291 2.32 -3.09 9.32
N SER A 292 1.95 -3.94 8.38
CA SER A 292 2.70 -5.16 8.11
C SER A 292 4.04 -4.79 7.46
N PRO A 293 5.09 -5.63 7.58
CA PRO A 293 6.32 -5.43 6.83
C PRO A 293 6.12 -5.35 5.31
N VAL A 294 4.89 -5.56 4.84
CA VAL A 294 4.46 -5.47 3.44
C VAL A 294 3.41 -4.39 3.27
N TRP A 295 3.55 -3.34 4.00
CA TRP A 295 2.59 -2.25 4.06
C TRP A 295 2.17 -1.67 2.69
N ALA A 296 3.03 -1.64 1.68
CA ALA A 296 2.65 -1.24 0.32
C ALA A 296 1.56 -2.15 -0.28
N PHE A 297 1.59 -3.45 0.05
CA PHE A 297 0.54 -4.39 -0.32
C PHE A 297 -0.76 -4.12 0.43
N ASP A 298 -0.67 -3.97 1.75
CA ASP A 298 -1.84 -3.70 2.59
C ASP A 298 -2.50 -2.38 2.19
N LEU A 299 -1.72 -1.38 1.81
CA LEU A 299 -2.23 -0.09 1.36
C LEU A 299 -3.01 -0.17 0.04
N MET A 300 -2.51 -0.97 -0.91
CA MET A 300 -3.24 -1.22 -2.15
C MET A 300 -4.50 -2.05 -1.90
N MET A 301 -4.46 -2.99 -0.94
CA MET A 301 -5.63 -3.73 -0.48
C MET A 301 -6.69 -2.82 0.12
N LEU A 302 -6.28 -1.87 0.97
CA LEU A 302 -7.18 -0.88 1.55
C LEU A 302 -7.80 0.03 0.48
N ALA A 303 -7.03 0.42 -0.54
CA ALA A 303 -7.55 1.19 -1.66
C ALA A 303 -8.72 0.51 -2.36
N HIS A 304 -8.64 -0.81 -2.51
CA HIS A 304 -9.73 -1.59 -3.06
C HIS A 304 -10.85 -1.86 -2.05
N ALA A 305 -10.52 -2.04 -0.76
CA ALA A 305 -11.51 -2.32 0.27
C ALA A 305 -12.58 -1.21 0.38
N ASP A 306 -12.17 0.05 0.28
CA ASP A 306 -13.11 1.18 0.33
C ASP A 306 -14.11 1.13 -0.84
N LEU A 307 -13.66 0.83 -2.06
CA LEU A 307 -14.53 0.63 -3.22
C LEU A 307 -15.56 -0.48 -3.00
N LEU A 308 -15.19 -1.50 -2.25
CA LEU A 308 -15.96 -2.70 -2.08
C LEU A 308 -16.96 -2.64 -0.94
N MET A 309 -16.65 -1.90 0.12
CA MET A 309 -17.61 -1.66 1.20
C MET A 309 -18.83 -0.89 0.71
N GLN A 310 -18.67 -0.05 -0.30
CA GLN A 310 -19.75 0.72 -0.88
C GLN A 310 -20.66 -0.08 -1.79
N ALA A 311 -20.09 -0.95 -2.60
CA ALA A 311 -20.87 -1.89 -3.42
C ALA A 311 -21.71 -2.87 -2.57
N SER A 312 -21.41 -2.98 -1.26
CA SER A 312 -22.14 -3.83 -0.32
C SER A 312 -23.24 -3.07 0.45
N ALA A 313 -23.23 -1.74 0.38
CA ALA A 313 -24.22 -0.86 1.05
C ALA A 313 -25.29 -0.32 0.08
N ALA A 314 -25.13 -0.53 -1.23
CA ALA A 314 -26.09 -0.25 -2.29
C ALA A 314 -26.85 -1.50 -2.69
#